data_133384e8450a2df7abdeb2b982af9631
#
_entry.id   133384e8450a2df7abdeb2b982af9631
#
_cell.length_a   1.000
_cell.length_b   1.000
_cell.length_c   1.000
_cell.angle_alpha   90.00
_cell.angle_beta   90.00
_cell.angle_gamma   90.00
#
_symmetry.space_group_name_H-M   'P 1'
#
loop_
_entity.id
_entity.type
_entity.pdbx_description
1 polymer ?
#
loop_
_entity_poly.entity_id
_entity_poly.type
_entity_poly.pdbx_seq_one_letter_code
_entity_poly.pdbx_strand_id
1 'polypeptide(L)'
;MFTAKDFKTRRCNFLSIDGVLPVRAKTAIFNDYIYTRVLDLEMQSPPRNAALMKDQKESGPQYIAFQGDFGEKRGYYGYLGFTTFNRFFGGVSLSENGEFSACAYLDFEEIRPGDVIRTDNCCFYAQYGNKDVLSIYGKHIAKDNRAYPKAGVPSGWCSWYYYGGKVTQESILENMEILKREKLPVKYIQIDAGWQVRNGDWEENSKFPMGMKALAADIKEAGFIPGIWIAPFHFEKESKPVKEHGNDWFVRNDDGEVDPSYLIDYSVKEAREWLFELGRKISVEWGYRYIKVDLISGYLAINGYKKHGFNGLNNFCTMMRTLRSAVTEDTMLLSCTSPLGALAGYADCLRVSDDIFEKWSSLKIVAKQVLRRYFTAEYIRLDPDCLMVRLPSQHDSEAFRFCTRNEREIRTFVTFMSAAGGTLMLSDKLSLLDRKAFDLIKVLFPLNEKPAKPLDFFERDIPSVLSYGEHKGVEVYALFNWEDVQEVREINFKGPKYLKLFYANKIVRADGKFALEMSAHDSEIVYAANDAESFEVLTTSILP
;
A
#
# COMPACT_ATOMS: atom_id res chain seq x y z
N MET A 1 3.49 14.01 -26.98
CA MET A 1 4.76 14.78 -27.00
C MET A 1 4.43 16.15 -27.53
N PHE A 2 4.71 17.21 -26.79
CA PHE A 2 4.53 18.59 -27.19
C PHE A 2 5.90 19.24 -27.40
N THR A 3 6.04 20.01 -28.47
CA THR A 3 7.25 20.81 -28.70
C THR A 3 6.84 22.28 -28.68
N ALA A 4 7.39 23.05 -27.76
CA ALA A 4 7.13 24.49 -27.63
C ALA A 4 7.89 25.27 -28.73
N LYS A 5 7.38 25.28 -29.96
CA LYS A 5 8.05 25.98 -31.08
C LYS A 5 7.77 27.47 -31.12
N ASP A 6 6.61 27.91 -30.65
CA ASP A 6 6.08 29.27 -30.89
C ASP A 6 5.65 29.99 -29.60
N PHE A 7 6.12 29.54 -28.43
CA PHE A 7 5.78 30.19 -27.16
C PHE A 7 6.90 31.11 -26.68
N LYS A 8 6.52 32.29 -26.22
CA LYS A 8 7.29 32.99 -25.18
C LYS A 8 7.20 32.17 -23.93
N THR A 9 8.27 32.15 -23.11
CA THR A 9 8.30 31.50 -21.81
C THR A 9 7.01 31.72 -21.04
N ARG A 10 6.34 30.65 -20.61
CA ARG A 10 5.11 30.67 -19.83
C ARG A 10 5.21 29.69 -18.66
N ARG A 11 4.76 30.09 -17.48
CA ARG A 11 4.42 29.16 -16.40
C ARG A 11 3.16 28.40 -16.78
N CYS A 12 3.21 27.08 -16.67
CA CYS A 12 2.10 26.21 -16.98
C CYS A 12 1.86 25.23 -15.83
N ASN A 13 0.61 25.15 -15.38
CA ASN A 13 0.27 24.28 -14.24
C ASN A 13 -0.03 22.85 -14.67
N PHE A 14 -0.59 22.67 -15.87
CA PHE A 14 -0.94 21.34 -16.38
C PHE A 14 -1.07 21.35 -17.92
N LEU A 15 -0.94 20.15 -18.49
CA LEU A 15 -1.34 19.80 -19.84
C LEU A 15 -2.48 18.80 -19.78
N SER A 16 -3.54 19.00 -20.55
CA SER A 16 -4.66 18.06 -20.63
C SER A 16 -4.93 17.57 -22.05
N ILE A 17 -5.47 16.36 -22.13
CA ILE A 17 -6.14 15.83 -23.33
C ILE A 17 -7.57 15.55 -22.91
N ASP A 18 -8.50 16.18 -23.59
CA ASP A 18 -9.93 16.06 -23.36
C ASP A 18 -10.60 15.38 -24.56
N GLY A 19 -11.69 14.68 -24.32
CA GLY A 19 -12.43 13.99 -25.37
C GLY A 19 -13.71 13.34 -24.86
N VAL A 20 -14.36 12.55 -25.71
CA VAL A 20 -15.56 11.79 -25.38
C VAL A 20 -15.32 10.33 -25.71
N LEU A 21 -15.48 9.46 -24.72
CA LEU A 21 -15.48 8.02 -24.89
C LEU A 21 -16.89 7.52 -25.22
N PRO A 22 -17.06 6.48 -26.04
CA PRO A 22 -18.36 5.95 -26.38
C PRO A 22 -18.96 5.10 -25.23
N VAL A 23 -18.94 5.63 -24.02
CA VAL A 23 -19.40 4.96 -22.81
C VAL A 23 -20.34 5.85 -22.02
N ARG A 24 -21.42 5.26 -21.50
CA ARG A 24 -22.25 5.85 -20.45
C ARG A 24 -21.88 5.17 -19.13
N ALA A 25 -21.09 5.85 -18.32
CA ALA A 25 -20.64 5.32 -17.03
C ALA A 25 -21.71 5.51 -15.96
N LYS A 26 -22.08 4.44 -15.26
CA LYS A 26 -23.10 4.44 -14.19
C LYS A 26 -22.48 4.54 -12.81
N THR A 27 -21.41 3.78 -12.61
CA THR A 27 -20.70 3.75 -11.34
C THR A 27 -19.23 3.90 -11.62
N ALA A 28 -18.54 4.79 -10.92
CA ALA A 28 -17.10 4.95 -11.04
C ALA A 28 -16.43 4.93 -9.67
N ILE A 29 -15.25 4.35 -9.64
CA ILE A 29 -14.38 4.26 -8.48
C ILE A 29 -13.15 5.07 -8.81
N PHE A 30 -12.90 6.12 -8.02
CA PHE A 30 -11.72 6.94 -8.14
C PHE A 30 -10.66 6.44 -7.17
N ASN A 31 -9.43 6.40 -7.62
CA ASN A 31 -8.30 6.30 -6.74
C ASN A 31 -7.55 7.60 -6.77
N ASP A 32 -7.78 8.40 -5.78
CA ASP A 32 -6.89 9.44 -5.41
C ASP A 32 -5.65 8.84 -4.69
N TYR A 33 -4.63 9.63 -4.53
CA TYR A 33 -3.33 9.25 -4.02
C TYR A 33 -3.37 8.55 -2.64
N ILE A 34 -4.28 8.96 -1.78
CA ILE A 34 -4.45 8.45 -0.41
C ILE A 34 -5.85 7.81 -0.22
N TYR A 35 -6.88 8.27 -0.94
CA TYR A 35 -8.26 7.86 -0.72
C TYR A 35 -8.86 7.12 -1.92
N THR A 36 -9.61 6.05 -1.66
CA THR A 36 -10.47 5.40 -2.65
C THR A 36 -11.93 5.70 -2.34
N ARG A 37 -12.65 6.26 -3.31
CA ARG A 37 -14.09 6.53 -3.17
C ARG A 37 -14.89 5.76 -4.23
N VAL A 38 -16.04 5.26 -3.83
CA VAL A 38 -17.10 4.82 -4.76
C VAL A 38 -18.01 6.01 -4.95
N LEU A 39 -18.24 6.40 -6.17
CA LEU A 39 -19.19 7.44 -6.52
C LEU A 39 -20.20 6.88 -7.51
N ASP A 40 -21.47 7.17 -7.26
CA ASP A 40 -22.54 6.94 -8.22
C ASP A 40 -22.61 8.17 -9.14
N LEU A 41 -22.25 8.00 -10.40
CA LEU A 41 -22.22 9.09 -11.37
C LEU A 41 -23.62 9.53 -11.80
N GLU A 42 -24.64 8.69 -11.64
CA GLU A 42 -26.04 9.08 -11.95
C GLU A 42 -26.59 10.09 -10.94
N MET A 43 -26.01 10.19 -9.74
CA MET A 43 -26.48 11.06 -8.65
C MET A 43 -25.63 12.31 -8.46
N GLN A 44 -24.53 12.50 -9.18
CA GLN A 44 -23.62 13.62 -8.96
C GLN A 44 -23.43 14.48 -10.22
N SER A 45 -23.52 15.79 -10.04
CA SER A 45 -22.93 16.77 -10.98
C SER A 45 -21.47 16.41 -11.27
N PRO A 46 -20.93 16.78 -12.45
CA PRO A 46 -19.57 16.42 -12.85
C PRO A 46 -18.59 16.62 -11.69
N PRO A 47 -17.64 15.71 -11.51
CA PRO A 47 -16.80 15.70 -10.32
C PRO A 47 -16.18 17.07 -10.11
N ARG A 48 -16.34 17.63 -8.93
CA ARG A 48 -15.69 18.89 -8.50
C ARG A 48 -14.18 18.84 -8.64
N ASN A 49 -13.63 17.68 -8.95
CA ASN A 49 -12.21 17.35 -8.95
C ASN A 49 -11.38 18.14 -9.97
N ALA A 50 -11.90 18.42 -11.16
CA ALA A 50 -11.19 19.29 -12.09
C ALA A 50 -11.08 20.75 -11.59
N ALA A 51 -12.00 21.19 -10.73
CA ALA A 51 -11.97 22.51 -10.12
C ALA A 51 -11.20 22.51 -8.77
N LEU A 52 -11.31 21.43 -7.99
CA LEU A 52 -10.55 21.26 -6.75
C LEU A 52 -9.04 21.14 -7.00
N MET A 53 -8.63 20.59 -8.12
CA MET A 53 -7.24 20.49 -8.54
C MET A 53 -6.57 21.82 -8.88
N LYS A 54 -7.32 22.89 -9.13
CA LYS A 54 -6.75 24.22 -9.36
C LYS A 54 -6.18 24.85 -8.09
N ASP A 55 -6.70 24.49 -6.93
CA ASP A 55 -6.37 25.12 -5.64
C ASP A 55 -5.67 24.19 -4.65
N GLN A 56 -5.66 22.88 -4.91
CA GLN A 56 -4.94 21.90 -4.09
C GLN A 56 -3.74 21.37 -4.86
N LYS A 57 -2.56 21.47 -4.27
CA LYS A 57 -1.28 20.93 -4.78
C LYS A 57 -1.24 19.39 -4.79
N GLU A 58 -2.39 18.72 -4.72
CA GLU A 58 -2.51 17.28 -4.68
C GLU A 58 -2.88 16.73 -6.05
N SER A 59 -2.17 15.68 -6.47
CA SER A 59 -2.45 14.97 -7.71
C SER A 59 -3.85 14.36 -7.66
N GLY A 60 -4.65 14.59 -8.69
CA GLY A 60 -5.95 13.97 -8.83
C GLY A 60 -5.91 12.44 -8.99
N PRO A 61 -7.07 11.79 -9.12
CA PRO A 61 -7.13 10.33 -9.24
C PRO A 61 -6.28 9.86 -10.41
N GLN A 62 -5.35 8.95 -10.13
CA GLN A 62 -4.46 8.36 -11.13
C GLN A 62 -5.20 7.44 -12.09
N TYR A 63 -6.33 6.89 -11.66
CA TYR A 63 -7.24 6.10 -12.47
C TYR A 63 -8.69 6.20 -11.99
N ILE A 64 -9.59 5.87 -12.91
CA ILE A 64 -11.01 5.65 -12.66
C ILE A 64 -11.36 4.25 -13.17
N ALA A 65 -11.94 3.40 -12.30
CA ALA A 65 -12.60 2.18 -12.73
C ALA A 65 -14.11 2.43 -12.81
N PHE A 66 -14.77 1.94 -13.83
CA PHE A 66 -16.18 2.18 -14.06
C PHE A 66 -16.94 0.94 -14.51
N GLN A 67 -18.23 0.91 -14.18
CA GLN A 67 -19.26 0.08 -14.82
C GLN A 67 -20.08 0.99 -15.73
N GLY A 68 -20.39 0.54 -16.94
CA GLY A 68 -21.16 1.38 -17.88
C GLY A 68 -21.68 0.62 -19.09
N ASP A 69 -22.32 1.35 -19.97
CA ASP A 69 -22.92 0.85 -21.21
C ASP A 69 -22.23 1.49 -22.43
N PHE A 70 -22.11 0.74 -23.53
CA PHE A 70 -21.61 1.20 -24.82
C PHE A 70 -22.76 1.19 -25.82
N GLY A 71 -23.41 2.34 -26.04
CA GLY A 71 -24.63 2.44 -26.82
C GLY A 71 -25.74 1.57 -26.19
N GLU A 72 -26.28 0.61 -26.97
CA GLU A 72 -27.30 -0.33 -26.48
C GLU A 72 -26.71 -1.54 -25.71
N LYS A 73 -25.41 -1.76 -25.76
CA LYS A 73 -24.74 -2.88 -25.12
C LYS A 73 -24.48 -2.56 -23.63
N ARG A 74 -25.08 -3.31 -22.73
CA ARG A 74 -25.00 -3.13 -21.28
C ARG A 74 -23.97 -4.05 -20.64
N GLY A 75 -23.48 -3.69 -19.44
CA GLY A 75 -22.65 -4.55 -18.60
C GLY A 75 -21.18 -4.56 -18.94
N TYR A 76 -20.63 -3.46 -19.39
CA TYR A 76 -19.20 -3.26 -19.54
C TYR A 76 -18.57 -2.77 -18.25
N TYR A 77 -17.35 -3.23 -18.01
CA TYR A 77 -16.48 -2.76 -16.95
C TYR A 77 -15.18 -2.26 -17.60
N GLY A 78 -14.63 -1.17 -17.09
CA GLY A 78 -13.47 -0.56 -17.69
C GLY A 78 -12.67 0.29 -16.72
N TYR A 79 -11.56 0.85 -17.23
CA TYR A 79 -10.80 1.87 -16.55
C TYR A 79 -10.26 2.92 -17.53
N LEU A 80 -10.03 4.10 -17.01
CA LEU A 80 -9.22 5.16 -17.59
C LEU A 80 -8.13 5.51 -16.57
N GLY A 81 -6.86 5.46 -16.94
CA GLY A 81 -5.80 5.73 -15.98
C GLY A 81 -4.39 5.73 -16.56
N PHE A 82 -3.46 6.30 -15.80
CA PHE A 82 -2.05 6.29 -16.13
C PHE A 82 -1.43 4.92 -15.86
N THR A 83 -0.52 4.49 -16.73
CA THR A 83 0.20 3.21 -16.61
C THR A 83 1.71 3.39 -16.40
N THR A 84 2.24 4.61 -16.58
CA THR A 84 3.58 5.02 -16.14
C THR A 84 3.47 6.25 -15.23
N PHE A 85 4.44 6.46 -14.31
CA PHE A 85 4.32 7.42 -13.21
C PHE A 85 5.67 8.00 -12.81
N ASN A 86 6.48 8.38 -13.78
CA ASN A 86 7.85 8.79 -13.50
C ASN A 86 8.22 10.18 -14.01
N ARG A 87 7.25 10.90 -14.59
CA ARG A 87 7.47 12.22 -15.19
C ARG A 87 6.71 13.31 -14.47
N PHE A 88 5.38 13.15 -14.39
CA PHE A 88 4.47 14.12 -13.80
C PHE A 88 3.40 13.41 -12.99
N PHE A 89 2.85 14.09 -12.00
CA PHE A 89 1.60 13.62 -11.41
C PHE A 89 0.52 13.70 -12.48
N GLY A 90 -0.23 12.64 -12.66
CA GLY A 90 -1.32 12.54 -13.60
C GLY A 90 -2.67 12.49 -12.89
N GLY A 91 -3.68 13.13 -13.45
CA GLY A 91 -5.06 13.04 -13.03
C GLY A 91 -5.99 12.72 -14.19
N VAL A 92 -7.02 11.91 -13.94
CA VAL A 92 -8.05 11.61 -14.93
C VAL A 92 -9.43 11.97 -14.39
N SER A 93 -10.34 12.33 -15.27
CA SER A 93 -11.76 12.50 -14.98
C SER A 93 -12.60 11.81 -16.06
N LEU A 94 -13.79 11.35 -15.68
CA LEU A 94 -14.77 10.73 -16.57
C LEU A 94 -16.17 11.12 -16.11
N SER A 95 -17.01 11.66 -17.02
CA SER A 95 -18.42 11.92 -16.76
C SER A 95 -19.29 10.72 -17.10
N GLU A 96 -20.56 10.75 -16.67
CA GLU A 96 -21.56 9.74 -17.03
C GLU A 96 -21.75 9.59 -18.55
N ASN A 97 -21.59 10.70 -19.29
CA ASN A 97 -21.76 10.74 -20.75
C ASN A 97 -20.46 10.38 -21.51
N GLY A 98 -19.42 9.95 -20.81
CA GLY A 98 -18.14 9.55 -21.40
C GLY A 98 -17.19 10.70 -21.69
N GLU A 99 -17.52 11.95 -21.31
CA GLU A 99 -16.55 13.05 -21.38
C GLU A 99 -15.39 12.75 -20.45
N PHE A 100 -14.17 12.83 -20.94
CA PHE A 100 -12.97 12.58 -20.15
C PHE A 100 -11.94 13.69 -20.29
N SER A 101 -11.13 13.81 -19.24
CA SER A 101 -9.89 14.58 -19.26
C SER A 101 -8.76 13.73 -18.66
N ALA A 102 -7.59 13.78 -19.29
CA ALA A 102 -6.36 13.21 -18.73
C ALA A 102 -5.32 14.32 -18.65
N CYS A 103 -4.91 14.68 -17.44
CA CYS A 103 -4.03 15.81 -17.15
C CYS A 103 -2.67 15.35 -16.65
N ALA A 104 -1.60 16.00 -17.07
CA ALA A 104 -0.28 15.96 -16.45
C ALA A 104 -0.01 17.28 -15.73
N TYR A 105 0.30 17.25 -14.44
CA TYR A 105 0.58 18.44 -13.62
C TYR A 105 2.05 18.79 -13.74
N LEU A 106 2.33 19.99 -14.24
CA LEU A 106 3.68 20.48 -14.51
C LEU A 106 4.27 21.27 -13.34
N ASP A 107 3.58 21.31 -12.21
CA ASP A 107 4.05 21.92 -10.96
C ASP A 107 4.60 23.35 -11.14
N PHE A 108 3.85 24.20 -11.85
CA PHE A 108 4.24 25.60 -12.16
C PHE A 108 5.54 25.75 -12.96
N GLU A 109 5.92 24.74 -13.70
CA GLU A 109 7.13 24.77 -14.48
C GLU A 109 7.11 25.85 -15.57
N GLU A 110 8.25 26.48 -15.75
CA GLU A 110 8.45 27.44 -16.83
C GLU A 110 8.79 26.69 -18.12
N ILE A 111 7.86 26.71 -19.09
CA ILE A 111 8.10 26.13 -20.41
C ILE A 111 8.83 27.16 -21.26
N ARG A 112 9.99 26.78 -21.77
CA ARG A 112 10.86 27.60 -22.62
C ARG A 112 10.69 27.24 -24.10
N PRO A 113 10.95 28.18 -25.02
CA PRO A 113 10.99 27.83 -26.42
C PRO A 113 11.95 26.68 -26.72
N GLY A 114 11.45 25.65 -27.42
CA GLY A 114 12.23 24.46 -27.75
C GLY A 114 12.11 23.30 -26.75
N ASP A 115 11.49 23.49 -25.60
CA ASP A 115 11.24 22.41 -24.65
C ASP A 115 10.34 21.34 -25.26
N VAL A 116 10.67 20.10 -24.97
CA VAL A 116 9.90 18.91 -25.36
C VAL A 116 9.34 18.24 -24.11
N ILE A 117 8.04 18.38 -23.90
CA ILE A 117 7.35 17.78 -22.78
C ILE A 117 6.80 16.41 -23.19
N ARG A 118 7.19 15.38 -22.44
CA ARG A 118 6.64 14.03 -22.56
C ARG A 118 5.87 13.70 -21.30
N THR A 119 4.59 13.42 -21.44
CA THR A 119 3.75 12.94 -20.33
C THR A 119 3.95 11.44 -20.11
N ASP A 120 3.45 10.97 -19.00
CA ASP A 120 3.29 9.54 -18.74
C ASP A 120 2.20 8.92 -19.62
N ASN A 121 2.20 7.59 -19.76
CA ASN A 121 1.22 6.88 -20.58
C ASN A 121 -0.13 6.84 -19.87
N CYS A 122 -1.19 7.22 -20.58
CA CYS A 122 -2.58 7.05 -20.14
C CYS A 122 -3.28 6.03 -21.03
N CYS A 123 -4.08 5.14 -20.43
CA CYS A 123 -4.77 4.06 -21.11
C CYS A 123 -6.26 4.05 -20.76
N PHE A 124 -7.08 3.81 -21.77
CA PHE A 124 -8.49 3.44 -21.63
C PHE A 124 -8.68 1.98 -22.00
N TYR A 125 -9.44 1.25 -21.19
CA TYR A 125 -9.80 -0.14 -21.43
C TYR A 125 -11.23 -0.43 -20.97
N ALA A 126 -11.97 -1.23 -21.73
CA ALA A 126 -13.28 -1.72 -21.32
C ALA A 126 -13.57 -3.11 -21.88
N GLN A 127 -14.23 -3.96 -21.09
CA GLN A 127 -14.61 -5.32 -21.45
C GLN A 127 -16.00 -5.68 -20.95
N TYR A 128 -16.77 -6.40 -21.77
CA TYR A 128 -18.08 -6.91 -21.39
C TYR A 128 -17.95 -8.00 -20.31
N GLY A 129 -18.76 -7.88 -19.26
CA GLY A 129 -18.93 -8.88 -18.20
C GLY A 129 -17.73 -9.10 -17.28
N ASN A 130 -16.60 -8.44 -17.51
CA ASN A 130 -15.39 -8.64 -16.70
C ASN A 130 -15.33 -7.64 -15.54
N LYS A 131 -15.82 -8.04 -14.36
CA LYS A 131 -15.72 -7.24 -13.13
C LYS A 131 -14.29 -7.05 -12.61
N ASP A 132 -13.34 -7.93 -12.94
CA ASP A 132 -11.93 -7.89 -12.50
C ASP A 132 -11.07 -7.01 -13.43
N VAL A 133 -11.60 -5.88 -13.84
CA VAL A 133 -10.91 -4.95 -14.77
C VAL A 133 -9.65 -4.35 -14.18
N LEU A 134 -9.57 -4.20 -12.86
CA LEU A 134 -8.38 -3.64 -12.21
C LEU A 134 -7.19 -4.58 -12.21
N SER A 135 -7.36 -5.91 -12.18
CA SER A 135 -6.23 -6.82 -12.42
C SER A 135 -5.62 -6.60 -13.82
N ILE A 136 -6.45 -6.26 -14.83
CA ILE A 136 -5.94 -5.92 -16.17
C ILE A 136 -5.16 -4.60 -16.13
N TYR A 137 -5.67 -3.60 -15.39
CA TYR A 137 -4.96 -2.35 -15.18
C TYR A 137 -3.60 -2.57 -14.52
N GLY A 138 -3.53 -3.36 -13.44
CA GLY A 138 -2.28 -3.74 -12.78
C GLY A 138 -1.28 -4.43 -13.73
N LYS A 139 -1.76 -5.33 -14.61
CA LYS A 139 -0.93 -5.97 -15.64
C LYS A 139 -0.40 -4.99 -16.68
N HIS A 140 -1.18 -3.96 -17.06
CA HIS A 140 -0.70 -2.91 -17.95
C HIS A 140 0.38 -2.07 -17.26
N ILE A 141 0.22 -1.73 -15.98
CA ILE A 141 1.28 -1.06 -15.19
C ILE A 141 2.54 -1.96 -15.15
N ALA A 142 2.38 -3.24 -14.83
CA ALA A 142 3.49 -4.20 -14.79
C ALA A 142 4.27 -4.23 -16.11
N LYS A 143 3.55 -4.33 -17.23
CA LYS A 143 4.13 -4.38 -18.58
C LYS A 143 4.88 -3.08 -18.94
N ASP A 144 4.23 -1.94 -18.75
CA ASP A 144 4.76 -0.64 -19.18
C ASP A 144 5.98 -0.20 -18.37
N ASN A 145 6.08 -0.66 -17.09
CA ASN A 145 7.22 -0.37 -16.22
C ASN A 145 8.19 -1.57 -16.08
N ARG A 146 7.93 -2.71 -16.72
CA ARG A 146 8.70 -3.95 -16.58
C ARG A 146 8.87 -4.37 -15.11
N ALA A 147 7.80 -4.24 -14.35
CA ALA A 147 7.77 -4.44 -12.91
C ALA A 147 6.90 -5.66 -12.58
N TYR A 148 7.47 -6.60 -11.85
CA TYR A 148 6.78 -7.82 -11.44
C TYR A 148 7.14 -8.14 -9.99
N PRO A 149 6.19 -8.60 -9.17
CA PRO A 149 6.48 -8.99 -7.79
C PRO A 149 7.52 -10.09 -7.74
N LYS A 150 8.52 -9.94 -6.86
CA LYS A 150 9.47 -11.03 -6.57
C LYS A 150 8.75 -12.20 -5.89
N ALA A 151 9.28 -13.41 -5.98
CA ALA A 151 8.73 -14.59 -5.31
C ALA A 151 8.80 -14.45 -3.78
N GLY A 152 7.83 -15.07 -3.10
CA GLY A 152 7.73 -15.08 -1.64
C GLY A 152 7.06 -13.85 -1.06
N VAL A 153 6.58 -14.01 0.17
CA VAL A 153 5.88 -12.97 0.93
C VAL A 153 6.70 -12.63 2.17
N PRO A 154 7.12 -11.37 2.37
CA PRO A 154 7.74 -10.96 3.62
C PRO A 154 6.78 -11.17 4.79
N SER A 155 7.24 -11.89 5.81
CA SER A 155 6.53 -12.05 7.07
C SER A 155 7.48 -11.87 8.23
N GLY A 156 7.06 -11.17 9.26
CA GLY A 156 7.95 -10.82 10.36
C GLY A 156 7.26 -10.16 11.53
N TRP A 157 8.08 -9.45 12.28
CA TRP A 157 7.68 -8.60 13.38
C TRP A 157 8.25 -7.20 13.20
N CYS A 158 7.46 -6.18 13.57
CA CYS A 158 7.80 -4.76 13.46
C CYS A 158 7.59 -4.08 14.81
N SER A 159 8.51 -3.23 15.22
CA SER A 159 8.48 -2.59 16.54
C SER A 159 7.46 -1.44 16.68
N TRP A 160 6.87 -0.93 15.60
CA TRP A 160 6.19 0.37 15.61
C TRP A 160 4.94 0.43 16.48
N TYR A 161 3.96 -0.44 16.24
CA TYR A 161 2.62 -0.27 16.83
C TYR A 161 2.53 -0.56 18.33
N TYR A 162 3.53 -1.22 18.89
CA TYR A 162 3.61 -1.37 20.34
C TYR A 162 4.54 -0.34 20.98
N TYR A 163 5.77 -0.22 20.48
CA TYR A 163 6.82 0.56 21.12
C TYR A 163 6.93 2.01 20.59
N GLY A 164 6.55 2.26 19.32
CA GLY A 164 6.80 3.54 18.66
C GLY A 164 8.26 3.95 18.77
N GLY A 165 8.51 5.23 18.95
CA GLY A 165 9.86 5.76 19.17
C GLY A 165 10.53 5.35 20.49
N LYS A 166 9.86 4.58 21.38
CA LYS A 166 10.43 4.06 22.64
C LYS A 166 11.17 2.72 22.46
N VAL A 167 11.15 2.13 21.27
CA VAL A 167 11.83 0.86 20.98
C VAL A 167 13.28 0.87 21.46
N THR A 168 13.72 -0.23 22.08
CA THR A 168 15.08 -0.43 22.57
C THR A 168 15.67 -1.74 22.02
N GLN A 169 16.97 -1.91 22.14
CA GLN A 169 17.65 -3.15 21.81
C GLN A 169 17.05 -4.33 22.56
N GLU A 170 16.79 -4.18 23.85
CA GLU A 170 16.23 -5.24 24.71
C GLU A 170 14.84 -5.66 24.21
N SER A 171 13.99 -4.70 23.82
CA SER A 171 12.66 -5.02 23.30
C SER A 171 12.71 -5.80 21.98
N ILE A 172 13.70 -5.54 21.12
CA ILE A 172 13.93 -6.34 19.91
C ILE A 172 14.31 -7.78 20.27
N LEU A 173 15.29 -7.95 21.14
CA LEU A 173 15.79 -9.28 21.56
C LEU A 173 14.70 -10.10 22.27
N GLU A 174 13.90 -9.48 23.16
CA GLU A 174 12.78 -10.15 23.84
C GLU A 174 11.78 -10.73 22.83
N ASN A 175 11.28 -9.91 21.89
CA ASN A 175 10.29 -10.36 20.92
C ASN A 175 10.87 -11.42 19.97
N MET A 176 12.13 -11.32 19.60
CA MET A 176 12.82 -12.31 18.77
C MET A 176 12.86 -13.70 19.46
N GLU A 177 13.19 -13.77 20.76
CA GLU A 177 13.20 -15.02 21.52
C GLU A 177 11.79 -15.65 21.64
N ILE A 178 10.74 -14.82 21.76
CA ILE A 178 9.37 -15.31 21.80
C ILE A 178 8.96 -15.90 20.43
N LEU A 179 9.30 -15.24 19.32
CA LEU A 179 9.03 -15.77 17.98
C LEU A 179 9.67 -17.16 17.78
N LYS A 180 10.90 -17.36 18.26
CA LYS A 180 11.58 -18.67 18.23
C LYS A 180 10.84 -19.71 19.09
N ARG A 181 10.50 -19.35 20.33
CA ARG A 181 9.78 -20.22 21.28
C ARG A 181 8.42 -20.67 20.73
N GLU A 182 7.65 -19.75 20.16
CA GLU A 182 6.33 -20.02 19.59
C GLU A 182 6.39 -20.69 18.21
N LYS A 183 7.59 -20.80 17.63
CA LYS A 183 7.85 -21.41 16.31
C LYS A 183 6.97 -20.80 15.19
N LEU A 184 6.73 -19.50 15.25
CA LEU A 184 6.00 -18.82 14.19
C LEU A 184 6.85 -18.81 12.91
N PRO A 185 6.27 -19.15 11.74
CA PRO A 185 7.02 -19.23 10.50
C PRO A 185 7.24 -17.85 9.86
N VAL A 186 7.71 -16.90 10.65
CA VAL A 186 8.08 -15.54 10.24
C VAL A 186 9.59 -15.43 10.02
N LYS A 187 10.01 -14.50 9.16
CA LYS A 187 11.41 -14.39 8.74
C LYS A 187 12.07 -13.07 9.11
N TYR A 188 11.33 -11.97 9.18
CA TYR A 188 11.91 -10.64 9.32
C TYR A 188 11.73 -10.07 10.73
N ILE A 189 12.76 -9.39 11.23
CA ILE A 189 12.68 -8.53 12.42
C ILE A 189 12.94 -7.10 11.96
N GLN A 190 11.90 -6.30 11.90
CA GLN A 190 11.97 -4.91 11.46
C GLN A 190 12.05 -3.95 12.64
N ILE A 191 13.13 -3.21 12.72
CA ILE A 191 13.32 -2.11 13.66
C ILE A 191 12.76 -0.84 12.99
N ASP A 192 11.65 -0.33 13.52
CA ASP A 192 11.00 0.89 13.00
C ASP A 192 11.61 2.16 13.60
N ALA A 193 11.05 3.34 13.31
CA ALA A 193 11.53 4.64 13.80
C ALA A 193 11.79 4.64 15.31
N GLY A 194 12.84 5.31 15.74
CA GLY A 194 13.26 5.38 17.15
C GLY A 194 14.63 4.79 17.44
N TRP A 195 15.27 4.14 16.46
CA TRP A 195 16.62 3.64 16.57
C TRP A 195 17.67 4.73 16.29
N GLN A 196 17.35 5.66 15.38
CA GLN A 196 18.23 6.72 14.91
C GLN A 196 18.28 7.87 15.90
N VAL A 197 19.36 8.65 15.85
CA VAL A 197 19.52 9.90 16.60
C VAL A 197 18.44 10.89 16.17
N ARG A 198 18.27 11.10 14.84
CA ARG A 198 17.23 11.93 14.21
C ARG A 198 17.15 11.67 12.72
N ASN A 199 16.11 12.19 12.07
CA ASN A 199 16.01 12.10 10.60
C ASN A 199 17.12 12.93 9.94
N GLY A 200 17.92 12.28 9.12
CA GLY A 200 19.14 12.84 8.54
C GLY A 200 20.42 12.32 9.18
N ASP A 201 20.44 12.10 10.50
CA ASP A 201 21.52 11.46 11.24
C ASP A 201 21.19 9.98 11.42
N TRP A 202 21.52 9.16 10.44
CA TRP A 202 21.26 7.73 10.40
C TRP A 202 22.34 6.96 11.15
N GLU A 203 22.46 7.28 12.44
CA GLU A 203 23.32 6.64 13.42
C GLU A 203 22.46 6.19 14.60
N GLU A 204 22.87 5.12 15.28
CA GLU A 204 22.16 4.61 16.46
C GLU A 204 22.19 5.61 17.62
N ASN A 205 21.09 5.66 18.35
CA ASN A 205 21.01 6.41 19.60
C ASN A 205 21.35 5.53 20.82
N SER A 206 21.36 6.12 22.02
CA SER A 206 21.74 5.43 23.26
C SER A 206 20.89 4.22 23.66
N LYS A 207 19.72 4.02 23.03
CA LYS A 207 18.86 2.84 23.26
C LYS A 207 19.36 1.59 22.52
N PHE A 208 20.37 1.74 21.67
CA PHE A 208 20.99 0.65 20.89
C PHE A 208 22.51 0.61 21.12
N PRO A 209 22.96 0.33 22.37
CA PRO A 209 24.36 0.48 22.78
C PRO A 209 25.33 -0.45 22.09
N MET A 210 24.89 -1.59 21.55
CA MET A 210 25.78 -2.48 20.78
C MET A 210 25.97 -2.03 19.33
N GLY A 211 25.19 -1.05 18.86
CA GLY A 211 25.21 -0.57 17.47
C GLY A 211 24.38 -1.41 16.51
N MET A 212 23.92 -0.78 15.43
CA MET A 212 22.98 -1.41 14.49
C MET A 212 23.62 -2.55 13.70
N LYS A 213 24.92 -2.52 13.46
CA LYS A 213 25.66 -3.61 12.80
C LYS A 213 25.68 -4.89 13.64
N ALA A 214 25.97 -4.76 14.94
CA ALA A 214 26.02 -5.91 15.83
C ALA A 214 24.62 -6.50 16.04
N LEU A 215 23.60 -5.64 16.21
CA LEU A 215 22.21 -6.09 16.35
C LEU A 215 21.72 -6.84 15.08
N ALA A 216 22.09 -6.38 13.89
CA ALA A 216 21.78 -7.11 12.66
C ALA A 216 22.46 -8.49 12.61
N ALA A 217 23.69 -8.62 13.13
CA ALA A 217 24.37 -9.90 13.22
C ALA A 217 23.66 -10.86 14.18
N ASP A 218 23.23 -10.39 15.37
CA ASP A 218 22.48 -11.19 16.35
C ASP A 218 21.15 -11.66 15.79
N ILE A 219 20.41 -10.78 15.10
CA ILE A 219 19.14 -11.13 14.43
C ILE A 219 19.38 -12.25 13.39
N LYS A 220 20.46 -12.14 12.62
CA LYS A 220 20.81 -13.14 11.61
C LYS A 220 21.25 -14.48 12.26
N GLU A 221 22.05 -14.44 13.32
CA GLU A 221 22.45 -15.62 14.07
C GLU A 221 21.24 -16.34 14.68
N ALA A 222 20.24 -15.58 15.12
CA ALA A 222 18.98 -16.12 15.61
C ALA A 222 18.10 -16.76 14.51
N GLY A 223 18.50 -16.70 13.24
CA GLY A 223 17.79 -17.28 12.10
C GLY A 223 16.78 -16.35 11.42
N PHE A 224 16.78 -15.07 11.76
CA PHE A 224 15.91 -14.06 11.15
C PHE A 224 16.65 -13.15 10.16
N ILE A 225 15.90 -12.40 9.40
CA ILE A 225 16.40 -11.41 8.45
C ILE A 225 16.24 -10.02 9.09
N PRO A 226 17.32 -9.24 9.29
CA PRO A 226 17.21 -7.92 9.89
C PRO A 226 16.59 -6.91 8.93
N GLY A 227 15.63 -6.14 9.45
CA GLY A 227 14.96 -5.05 8.77
C GLY A 227 15.09 -3.73 9.52
N ILE A 228 15.08 -2.61 8.81
CA ILE A 228 15.27 -1.28 9.37
C ILE A 228 14.39 -0.25 8.66
N TRP A 229 13.97 0.78 9.38
CA TRP A 229 13.24 1.93 8.88
C TRP A 229 14.16 3.12 8.64
N ILE A 230 13.92 3.85 7.55
CA ILE A 230 14.55 5.13 7.23
C ILE A 230 13.55 6.08 6.59
N ALA A 231 13.77 7.40 6.72
CA ALA A 231 13.03 8.45 6.05
C ALA A 231 13.98 9.43 5.35
N PRO A 232 14.59 9.03 4.20
CA PRO A 232 15.65 9.81 3.57
C PRO A 232 15.12 10.92 2.65
N PHE A 233 13.88 11.39 2.84
CA PHE A 233 13.25 12.38 1.98
C PHE A 233 13.19 13.76 2.62
N HIS A 234 12.91 13.84 3.93
CA HIS A 234 12.94 15.09 4.69
C HIS A 234 13.79 14.94 5.94
N PHE A 235 14.48 16.01 6.36
CA PHE A 235 15.46 15.98 7.43
C PHE A 235 15.10 16.93 8.57
N GLU A 236 15.58 16.63 9.75
CA GLU A 236 15.45 17.55 10.87
C GLU A 236 16.49 18.67 10.77
N LYS A 237 16.09 19.90 11.12
CA LYS A 237 16.94 21.11 11.07
C LYS A 237 18.30 20.91 11.70
N GLU A 238 18.33 20.16 12.81
CA GLU A 238 19.55 19.96 13.60
C GLU A 238 20.44 18.81 13.09
N SER A 239 20.07 18.16 11.99
CA SER A 239 20.86 17.07 11.39
C SER A 239 22.17 17.57 10.76
N LYS A 240 23.18 16.70 10.74
CA LYS A 240 24.50 17.01 10.14
C LYS A 240 24.38 17.47 8.68
N PRO A 241 23.65 16.74 7.79
CA PRO A 241 23.52 17.16 6.40
C PRO A 241 22.89 18.56 6.24
N VAL A 242 21.91 18.94 7.08
CA VAL A 242 21.33 20.28 7.03
C VAL A 242 22.33 21.34 7.45
N LYS A 243 23.11 21.10 8.52
CA LYS A 243 24.12 22.03 9.01
C LYS A 243 25.29 22.21 8.03
N GLU A 244 25.71 21.13 7.39
CA GLU A 244 26.90 21.12 6.52
C GLU A 244 26.56 21.54 5.08
N HIS A 245 25.35 21.22 4.59
CA HIS A 245 24.96 21.35 3.18
C HIS A 245 23.60 22.05 2.97
N GLY A 246 23.06 22.73 3.98
CA GLY A 246 21.73 23.33 3.92
C GLY A 246 21.50 24.20 2.68
N ASN A 247 22.50 24.96 2.26
CA ASN A 247 22.41 25.81 1.08
C ASN A 247 22.57 25.06 -0.25
N ASP A 248 23.05 23.81 -0.22
CA ASP A 248 23.44 23.10 -1.44
C ASP A 248 22.58 21.89 -1.77
N TRP A 249 22.03 21.21 -0.76
CA TRP A 249 21.34 19.94 -0.94
C TRP A 249 19.82 20.01 -0.78
N PHE A 250 19.29 21.12 -0.29
CA PHE A 250 17.87 21.21 0.07
C PHE A 250 17.10 22.12 -0.87
N VAL A 251 15.83 21.77 -1.04
CA VAL A 251 14.86 22.52 -1.84
C VAL A 251 14.71 23.93 -1.27
N ARG A 252 14.47 24.91 -2.15
CA ARG A 252 14.28 26.32 -1.79
C ARG A 252 12.84 26.74 -1.98
N ASN A 253 12.39 27.66 -1.11
CA ASN A 253 11.12 28.36 -1.28
C ASN A 253 11.23 29.46 -2.37
N ASP A 254 10.12 30.15 -2.62
CA ASP A 254 10.06 31.22 -3.63
C ASP A 254 10.95 32.43 -3.30
N ASP A 255 11.31 32.63 -2.03
CA ASP A 255 12.23 33.68 -1.56
C ASP A 255 13.72 33.29 -1.74
N GLY A 256 13.98 32.08 -2.18
CA GLY A 256 15.34 31.53 -2.37
C GLY A 256 15.99 31.00 -1.09
N GLU A 257 15.27 30.99 0.03
CA GLU A 257 15.70 30.38 1.29
C GLU A 257 15.44 28.88 1.30
N VAL A 258 16.16 28.14 2.14
CA VAL A 258 15.89 26.70 2.33
C VAL A 258 14.48 26.50 2.82
N ASP A 259 13.71 25.64 2.15
CA ASP A 259 12.35 25.31 2.55
C ASP A 259 12.35 24.73 3.98
N PRO A 260 11.47 25.24 4.88
CA PRO A 260 11.46 24.81 6.28
C PRO A 260 11.13 23.31 6.49
N SER A 261 10.70 22.60 5.46
CA SER A 261 10.56 21.14 5.51
C SER A 261 11.90 20.41 5.46
N TYR A 262 13.00 21.10 5.10
CA TYR A 262 14.29 20.48 4.86
C TYR A 262 14.21 19.24 3.94
N LEU A 263 13.43 19.41 2.88
CA LEU A 263 13.32 18.43 1.81
C LEU A 263 14.61 18.37 1.01
N ILE A 264 15.21 17.19 0.89
CA ILE A 264 16.45 17.02 0.13
C ILE A 264 16.18 17.04 -1.38
N ASP A 265 17.04 17.74 -2.12
CA ASP A 265 17.00 17.84 -3.59
C ASP A 265 17.93 16.79 -4.24
N TYR A 266 17.36 15.66 -4.64
CA TYR A 266 18.11 14.61 -5.34
C TYR A 266 18.42 14.93 -6.81
N SER A 267 18.11 16.15 -7.30
CA SER A 267 18.69 16.64 -8.56
C SER A 267 20.18 16.98 -8.37
N VAL A 268 20.61 17.22 -7.12
CA VAL A 268 22.01 17.47 -6.72
C VAL A 268 22.77 16.15 -6.68
N LYS A 269 23.93 16.11 -7.31
CA LYS A 269 24.76 14.89 -7.44
C LYS A 269 25.25 14.39 -6.08
N GLU A 270 25.77 15.29 -5.26
CA GLU A 270 26.37 15.00 -3.96
C GLU A 270 25.33 14.47 -2.97
N ALA A 271 24.09 14.97 -3.03
CA ALA A 271 22.96 14.43 -2.24
C ALA A 271 22.61 12.98 -2.63
N ARG A 272 22.71 12.64 -3.93
CA ARG A 272 22.54 11.25 -4.39
C ARG A 272 23.70 10.35 -3.97
N GLU A 273 24.92 10.83 -4.01
CA GLU A 273 26.12 10.10 -3.55
C GLU A 273 26.02 9.80 -2.06
N TRP A 274 25.58 10.76 -1.25
CA TRP A 274 25.31 10.56 0.16
C TRP A 274 24.25 9.48 0.40
N LEU A 275 23.12 9.51 -0.33
CA LEU A 275 22.08 8.49 -0.21
C LEU A 275 22.58 7.10 -0.64
N PHE A 276 23.40 7.05 -1.69
CA PHE A 276 24.01 5.81 -2.15
C PHE A 276 24.88 5.19 -1.04
N GLU A 277 25.74 6.00 -0.39
CA GLU A 277 26.58 5.53 0.71
C GLU A 277 25.75 5.12 1.94
N LEU A 278 24.65 5.82 2.25
CA LEU A 278 23.71 5.40 3.29
C LEU A 278 23.10 4.02 2.98
N GLY A 279 22.62 3.81 1.77
CA GLY A 279 22.06 2.52 1.34
C GLY A 279 23.10 1.40 1.41
N ARG A 280 24.33 1.67 0.96
CA ARG A 280 25.46 0.74 1.03
C ARG A 280 25.84 0.40 2.49
N LYS A 281 25.92 1.41 3.36
CA LYS A 281 26.17 1.25 4.80
C LYS A 281 25.13 0.32 5.43
N ILE A 282 23.86 0.57 5.22
CA ILE A 282 22.75 -0.22 5.81
C ILE A 282 22.73 -1.65 5.26
N SER A 283 22.75 -1.80 3.94
CA SER A 283 22.58 -3.11 3.31
C SER A 283 23.89 -3.93 3.32
N VAL A 284 25.00 -3.34 2.91
CA VAL A 284 26.26 -4.10 2.72
C VAL A 284 27.07 -4.18 4.01
N GLU A 285 27.28 -3.05 4.70
CA GLU A 285 28.16 -3.03 5.88
C GLU A 285 27.47 -3.55 7.15
N TRP A 286 26.20 -3.17 7.38
CA TRP A 286 25.42 -3.61 8.55
C TRP A 286 24.71 -4.93 8.31
N GLY A 287 24.34 -5.25 7.05
CA GLY A 287 23.74 -6.51 6.68
C GLY A 287 22.22 -6.55 6.76
N TYR A 288 21.54 -5.41 6.82
CA TYR A 288 20.07 -5.37 6.72
C TYR A 288 19.60 -5.78 5.33
N ARG A 289 18.48 -6.56 5.29
CA ARG A 289 17.91 -7.10 4.05
C ARG A 289 16.44 -6.73 3.85
N TYR A 290 15.91 -5.89 4.72
CA TYR A 290 14.58 -5.29 4.58
C TYR A 290 14.67 -3.83 5.01
N ILE A 291 14.35 -2.91 4.10
CA ILE A 291 14.43 -1.47 4.37
C ILE A 291 13.06 -0.84 4.10
N LYS A 292 12.43 -0.33 5.15
CA LYS A 292 11.20 0.47 5.05
C LYS A 292 11.57 1.93 4.84
N VAL A 293 11.16 2.49 3.69
CA VAL A 293 11.36 3.90 3.31
C VAL A 293 10.05 4.65 3.52
N ASP A 294 10.06 5.69 4.32
CA ASP A 294 8.84 6.35 4.80
C ASP A 294 8.88 7.88 4.74
N LEU A 295 7.78 8.54 5.15
CA LEU A 295 7.60 10.00 5.25
C LEU A 295 7.81 10.74 3.92
N ILE A 296 7.07 10.34 2.87
CA ILE A 296 7.25 10.84 1.50
C ILE A 296 6.10 11.75 1.06
N SER A 297 4.84 11.34 1.26
CA SER A 297 3.66 11.94 0.61
C SER A 297 3.48 13.43 0.87
N GLY A 298 3.70 13.89 2.10
CA GLY A 298 3.54 15.29 2.49
C GLY A 298 4.49 16.26 1.79
N TYR A 299 5.54 15.76 1.13
CA TYR A 299 6.60 16.56 0.52
C TYR A 299 6.62 16.53 -1.00
N LEU A 300 5.77 15.72 -1.61
CA LEU A 300 5.75 15.53 -3.07
C LEU A 300 5.24 16.76 -3.85
N ALA A 301 4.47 17.62 -3.19
CA ALA A 301 3.96 18.86 -3.79
C ALA A 301 4.93 20.05 -3.66
N ILE A 302 6.06 19.89 -2.97
CA ILE A 302 7.04 20.96 -2.79
C ILE A 302 7.85 21.13 -4.07
N ASN A 303 8.04 22.38 -4.49
CA ASN A 303 8.82 22.79 -5.66
C ASN A 303 10.04 23.61 -5.20
N GLY A 304 10.91 23.98 -6.13
CA GLY A 304 12.12 24.75 -5.84
C GLY A 304 13.40 23.93 -5.94
N TYR A 305 13.38 22.91 -6.80
CA TYR A 305 14.54 22.09 -7.13
C TYR A 305 15.55 22.86 -7.95
N LYS A 306 16.84 22.62 -7.76
CA LYS A 306 17.92 23.28 -8.50
C LYS A 306 17.90 22.97 -10.00
N LYS A 307 17.48 21.76 -10.35
CA LYS A 307 17.42 21.35 -11.75
C LYS A 307 16.10 21.79 -12.38
N HIS A 308 16.17 22.56 -13.45
CA HIS A 308 15.01 22.90 -14.27
C HIS A 308 14.30 21.63 -14.78
N GLY A 309 12.98 21.62 -14.76
CA GLY A 309 12.16 20.48 -15.16
C GLY A 309 12.13 19.34 -14.16
N PHE A 310 12.50 19.59 -12.92
CA PHE A 310 12.53 18.59 -11.87
C PHE A 310 11.47 18.91 -10.82
N ASN A 311 10.62 17.95 -10.49
CA ASN A 311 9.50 18.09 -9.57
C ASN A 311 9.56 17.04 -8.43
N GLY A 312 8.62 17.08 -7.51
CA GLY A 312 8.58 16.16 -6.38
C GLY A 312 8.52 14.69 -6.77
N LEU A 313 7.80 14.34 -7.83
CA LEU A 313 7.74 12.97 -8.34
C LEU A 313 9.09 12.52 -8.90
N ASN A 314 9.77 13.40 -9.66
CA ASN A 314 11.13 13.11 -10.16
C ASN A 314 12.13 12.95 -9.02
N ASN A 315 12.00 13.78 -7.96
CA ASN A 315 12.83 13.70 -6.76
C ASN A 315 12.64 12.33 -6.08
N PHE A 316 11.40 11.94 -5.86
CA PHE A 316 11.05 10.64 -5.29
C PHE A 316 11.56 9.46 -6.13
N CYS A 317 11.29 9.45 -7.43
CA CYS A 317 11.77 8.39 -8.32
C CYS A 317 13.31 8.32 -8.36
N THR A 318 13.99 9.47 -8.28
CA THR A 318 15.46 9.54 -8.24
C THR A 318 16.00 8.99 -6.93
N MET A 319 15.38 9.34 -5.79
CA MET A 319 15.69 8.77 -4.48
C MET A 319 15.59 7.22 -4.51
N MET A 320 14.43 6.70 -4.91
CA MET A 320 14.19 5.25 -4.91
C MET A 320 15.15 4.50 -5.86
N ARG A 321 15.44 5.07 -7.02
CA ARG A 321 16.40 4.53 -7.98
C ARG A 321 17.82 4.50 -7.41
N THR A 322 18.24 5.58 -6.76
CA THR A 322 19.55 5.68 -6.11
C THR A 322 19.66 4.65 -4.99
N LEU A 323 18.65 4.57 -4.11
CA LEU A 323 18.64 3.60 -3.03
C LEU A 323 18.66 2.15 -3.56
N ARG A 324 17.84 1.84 -4.59
CA ARG A 324 17.85 0.50 -5.20
C ARG A 324 19.22 0.11 -5.76
N SER A 325 19.96 1.05 -6.33
CA SER A 325 21.31 0.79 -6.87
C SER A 325 22.37 0.64 -5.78
N ALA A 326 22.12 1.14 -4.58
CA ALA A 326 23.05 1.11 -3.45
C ALA A 326 22.97 -0.17 -2.61
N VAL A 327 21.83 -0.85 -2.63
CA VAL A 327 21.58 -2.03 -1.80
C VAL A 327 21.77 -3.33 -2.58
N THR A 328 22.00 -4.44 -1.89
CA THR A 328 22.15 -5.75 -2.53
C THR A 328 20.85 -6.22 -3.20
N GLU A 329 20.95 -7.13 -4.17
CA GLU A 329 19.80 -7.62 -4.94
C GLU A 329 18.75 -8.32 -4.06
N ASP A 330 19.20 -9.03 -3.01
CA ASP A 330 18.37 -9.72 -2.04
C ASP A 330 17.76 -8.79 -0.97
N THR A 331 18.12 -7.50 -0.96
CA THR A 331 17.51 -6.51 -0.07
C THR A 331 16.12 -6.11 -0.58
N MET A 332 15.09 -6.32 0.25
CA MET A 332 13.73 -5.91 0.01
C MET A 332 13.55 -4.43 0.36
N LEU A 333 12.98 -3.65 -0.55
CA LEU A 333 12.60 -2.25 -0.31
C LEU A 333 11.07 -2.17 -0.18
N LEU A 334 10.59 -1.79 1.00
CA LEU A 334 9.20 -1.38 1.22
C LEU A 334 9.12 0.15 1.17
N SER A 335 8.25 0.70 0.37
CA SER A 335 7.94 2.13 0.39
C SER A 335 6.60 2.39 1.06
N CYS A 336 6.60 3.33 2.01
CA CYS A 336 5.44 3.81 2.73
C CYS A 336 5.05 5.22 2.26
N THR A 337 3.78 5.58 2.39
CA THR A 337 3.27 6.94 2.10
C THR A 337 3.70 7.49 0.73
N SER A 338 3.75 6.65 -0.29
CA SER A 338 4.30 6.96 -1.61
C SER A 338 3.30 6.74 -2.75
N PRO A 339 3.50 7.37 -3.94
CA PRO A 339 2.63 7.20 -5.08
C PRO A 339 2.55 5.74 -5.54
N LEU A 340 1.33 5.20 -5.71
CA LEU A 340 1.11 3.78 -5.98
C LEU A 340 1.84 3.26 -7.22
N GLY A 341 1.83 4.01 -8.31
CA GLY A 341 2.42 3.57 -9.58
C GLY A 341 3.92 3.90 -9.71
N ALA A 342 4.40 4.95 -9.06
CA ALA A 342 5.76 5.47 -9.21
C ALA A 342 6.86 4.52 -8.70
N LEU A 343 6.48 3.50 -7.94
CA LEU A 343 7.38 2.49 -7.39
C LEU A 343 7.59 1.28 -8.28
N ALA A 344 6.78 1.15 -9.33
CA ALA A 344 6.89 0.01 -10.22
C ALA A 344 8.31 -0.12 -10.78
N GLY A 345 8.99 -1.21 -10.43
CA GLY A 345 10.38 -1.50 -10.80
C GLY A 345 11.47 -0.95 -9.86
N TYR A 346 11.13 -0.18 -8.81
CA TYR A 346 12.12 0.36 -7.86
C TYR A 346 11.99 -0.22 -6.45
N ALA A 347 10.77 -0.47 -5.99
CA ALA A 347 10.53 -1.12 -4.71
C ALA A 347 9.98 -2.55 -4.91
N ASP A 348 10.12 -3.37 -3.88
CA ASP A 348 9.63 -4.75 -3.84
C ASP A 348 8.26 -4.83 -3.18
N CYS A 349 8.00 -3.95 -2.21
CA CYS A 349 6.75 -3.87 -1.47
C CYS A 349 6.24 -2.42 -1.40
N LEU A 350 4.92 -2.27 -1.33
CA LEU A 350 4.23 -0.98 -1.28
C LEU A 350 3.16 -1.00 -0.19
N ARG A 351 3.27 -0.12 0.80
CA ARG A 351 2.18 0.22 1.69
C ARG A 351 1.07 0.90 0.89
N VAL A 352 -0.09 0.28 0.85
CA VAL A 352 -1.22 0.74 0.04
C VAL A 352 -2.32 1.42 0.86
N SER A 353 -2.07 1.69 2.15
CA SER A 353 -3.05 2.27 3.07
C SER A 353 -2.43 3.31 3.99
N ASP A 354 -3.29 4.05 4.69
CA ASP A 354 -2.91 4.81 5.88
C ASP A 354 -2.40 3.88 6.98
N ASP A 355 -1.78 4.45 8.01
CA ASP A 355 -1.40 3.71 9.21
C ASP A 355 -2.61 3.09 9.89
N ILE A 356 -2.49 1.81 10.24
CA ILE A 356 -3.53 1.11 10.97
C ILE A 356 -3.41 1.37 12.47
N PHE A 357 -4.41 2.03 13.04
CA PHE A 357 -4.46 2.25 14.49
C PHE A 357 -5.25 1.15 15.19
N GLU A 358 -5.13 1.09 16.52
CA GLU A 358 -5.65 0.03 17.37
C GLU A 358 -7.16 0.14 17.65
N LYS A 359 -7.96 0.63 16.68
CA LYS A 359 -9.41 0.81 16.78
C LYS A 359 -10.13 0.33 15.53
N TRP A 360 -11.41 -0.06 15.67
CA TRP A 360 -12.24 -0.56 14.58
C TRP A 360 -12.37 0.41 13.40
N SER A 361 -12.63 1.70 13.69
CA SER A 361 -12.77 2.72 12.64
C SER A 361 -11.52 2.85 11.75
N SER A 362 -10.32 2.68 12.31
CA SER A 362 -9.09 2.67 11.53
C SER A 362 -8.97 1.41 10.66
N LEU A 363 -9.34 0.25 11.20
CA LEU A 363 -9.38 -0.99 10.41
C LEU A 363 -10.31 -0.86 9.20
N LYS A 364 -11.49 -0.24 9.35
CA LYS A 364 -12.42 0.03 8.23
C LYS A 364 -11.77 0.88 7.13
N ILE A 365 -11.06 1.96 7.51
CA ILE A 365 -10.36 2.84 6.55
C ILE A 365 -9.30 2.06 5.79
N VAL A 366 -8.43 1.34 6.52
CA VAL A 366 -7.35 0.54 5.93
C VAL A 366 -7.92 -0.58 5.05
N ALA A 367 -8.94 -1.30 5.51
CA ALA A 367 -9.59 -2.35 4.73
C ALA A 367 -10.16 -1.81 3.41
N LYS A 368 -10.81 -0.65 3.42
CA LYS A 368 -11.29 0.03 2.22
C LYS A 368 -10.15 0.29 1.24
N GLN A 369 -9.07 0.88 1.71
CA GLN A 369 -7.92 1.23 0.87
C GLN A 369 -7.24 -0.02 0.29
N VAL A 370 -6.94 -1.00 1.13
CA VAL A 370 -6.24 -2.23 0.74
C VAL A 370 -7.05 -3.07 -0.23
N LEU A 371 -8.32 -3.37 0.12
CA LEU A 371 -9.17 -4.25 -0.69
C LEU A 371 -9.53 -3.64 -2.05
N ARG A 372 -9.52 -2.31 -2.17
CA ARG A 372 -9.71 -1.62 -3.44
C ARG A 372 -8.44 -1.50 -4.28
N ARG A 373 -7.28 -1.66 -3.66
CA ARG A 373 -5.96 -1.61 -4.32
C ARG A 373 -5.36 -3.00 -4.56
N TYR A 374 -6.15 -4.06 -4.47
CA TYR A 374 -5.72 -5.45 -4.68
C TYR A 374 -4.94 -5.65 -5.99
N PHE A 375 -5.24 -4.88 -7.02
CA PHE A 375 -4.59 -4.93 -8.33
C PHE A 375 -3.11 -4.55 -8.31
N THR A 376 -2.64 -3.84 -7.28
CA THR A 376 -1.21 -3.48 -7.14
C THR A 376 -0.34 -4.73 -7.05
N ALA A 377 -0.89 -5.85 -6.57
CA ALA A 377 -0.21 -7.14 -6.53
C ALA A 377 0.20 -7.69 -7.91
N GLU A 378 -0.28 -7.12 -9.00
CA GLU A 378 0.14 -7.51 -10.36
C GLU A 378 1.54 -6.94 -10.71
N TYR A 379 1.99 -5.86 -10.06
CA TYR A 379 3.28 -5.23 -10.36
C TYR A 379 4.21 -5.00 -9.17
N ILE A 380 3.69 -5.08 -7.94
CA ILE A 380 4.47 -4.91 -6.70
C ILE A 380 3.81 -5.69 -5.57
N ARG A 381 4.56 -6.13 -4.57
CA ARG A 381 4.00 -6.81 -3.40
C ARG A 381 3.23 -5.80 -2.54
N LEU A 382 1.96 -6.09 -2.28
CA LEU A 382 1.09 -5.26 -1.43
C LEU A 382 1.52 -5.36 0.03
N ASP A 383 1.54 -4.25 0.75
CA ASP A 383 1.69 -4.18 2.20
C ASP A 383 0.41 -3.59 2.83
N PRO A 384 -0.37 -4.40 3.58
CA PRO A 384 -1.60 -3.96 4.21
C PRO A 384 -1.38 -3.30 5.58
N ASP A 385 -0.12 -3.06 5.97
CA ASP A 385 0.33 -2.68 7.30
C ASP A 385 0.44 -3.86 8.30
N CYS A 386 0.68 -3.57 9.56
CA CYS A 386 0.95 -4.55 10.60
C CYS A 386 -0.32 -5.16 11.20
N LEU A 387 -0.22 -6.42 11.59
CA LEU A 387 -1.24 -7.10 12.38
C LEU A 387 -0.96 -6.92 13.88
N MET A 388 -1.99 -6.50 14.62
CA MET A 388 -2.01 -6.47 16.07
C MET A 388 -3.21 -7.28 16.57
N VAL A 389 -2.92 -8.30 17.40
CA VAL A 389 -3.94 -9.21 17.96
C VAL A 389 -4.15 -9.04 19.46
N ARG A 390 -3.47 -8.06 20.10
CA ARG A 390 -3.63 -7.79 21.53
C ARG A 390 -5.03 -7.27 21.85
N LEU A 391 -5.55 -7.73 22.99
CA LEU A 391 -6.79 -7.22 23.59
C LEU A 391 -6.54 -5.94 24.41
N PRO A 392 -7.61 -5.19 24.76
CA PRO A 392 -7.50 -3.98 25.60
C PRO A 392 -6.80 -4.17 26.95
N SER A 393 -6.77 -5.38 27.50
CA SER A 393 -6.07 -5.72 28.75
C SER A 393 -4.60 -6.10 28.56
N GLN A 394 -4.13 -6.29 27.32
CA GLN A 394 -2.81 -6.82 27.02
C GLN A 394 -1.80 -5.71 26.66
N HIS A 395 -1.56 -4.78 27.59
CA HIS A 395 -0.50 -3.78 27.48
C HIS A 395 0.06 -3.38 28.84
N ASP A 396 1.23 -2.77 28.80
CA ASP A 396 1.96 -2.23 29.94
C ASP A 396 2.39 -0.77 29.66
N SER A 397 3.28 -0.23 30.49
CA SER A 397 3.77 1.14 30.41
C SER A 397 4.62 1.46 29.16
N GLU A 398 5.10 0.43 28.44
CA GLU A 398 5.87 0.62 27.20
C GLU A 398 4.98 0.85 25.98
N ALA A 399 3.69 0.53 26.09
CA ALA A 399 2.76 0.68 24.97
C ALA A 399 2.74 2.12 24.44
N PHE A 400 2.96 2.24 23.13
CA PHE A 400 2.84 3.52 22.43
C PHE A 400 1.36 3.91 22.26
N ARG A 401 0.50 2.93 22.02
CA ARG A 401 -0.95 3.08 21.83
C ARG A 401 -1.73 1.96 22.49
N PHE A 402 -2.98 2.27 22.88
CA PHE A 402 -3.87 1.30 23.53
C PHE A 402 -4.86 0.72 22.54
N CYS A 403 -4.99 -0.61 22.55
CA CYS A 403 -5.97 -1.30 21.74
C CYS A 403 -7.38 -1.15 22.32
N THR A 404 -8.36 -0.91 21.46
CA THR A 404 -9.79 -0.85 21.81
C THR A 404 -10.62 -1.93 21.11
N ARG A 405 -10.01 -2.79 20.28
CA ARG A 405 -10.68 -3.87 19.56
C ARG A 405 -11.07 -5.00 20.51
N ASN A 406 -12.28 -5.52 20.33
CA ASN A 406 -12.74 -6.73 20.99
C ASN A 406 -12.28 -7.99 20.23
N GLU A 407 -12.54 -9.19 20.81
CA GLU A 407 -12.13 -10.47 20.20
C GLU A 407 -12.70 -10.69 18.78
N ARG A 408 -13.93 -10.25 18.50
CA ARG A 408 -14.55 -10.37 17.17
C ARG A 408 -13.86 -9.46 16.16
N GLU A 409 -13.59 -8.22 16.51
CA GLU A 409 -12.88 -7.27 15.68
C GLU A 409 -11.44 -7.71 15.39
N ILE A 410 -10.75 -8.33 16.35
CA ILE A 410 -9.43 -8.94 16.15
C ILE A 410 -9.52 -10.12 15.19
N ARG A 411 -10.52 -11.01 15.33
CA ARG A 411 -10.74 -12.10 14.38
C ARG A 411 -11.00 -11.59 12.98
N THR A 412 -11.83 -10.55 12.84
CA THR A 412 -12.09 -9.90 11.55
C THR A 412 -10.82 -9.25 10.97
N PHE A 413 -9.96 -8.70 11.82
CA PHE A 413 -8.66 -8.19 11.39
C PHE A 413 -7.76 -9.31 10.86
N VAL A 414 -7.70 -10.45 11.53
CA VAL A 414 -6.94 -11.64 11.05
C VAL A 414 -7.48 -12.10 9.69
N THR A 415 -8.81 -12.20 9.54
CA THR A 415 -9.44 -12.55 8.27
C THR A 415 -9.10 -11.55 7.17
N PHE A 416 -9.12 -10.25 7.49
CA PHE A 416 -8.74 -9.18 6.57
C PHE A 416 -7.28 -9.32 6.12
N MET A 417 -6.34 -9.57 7.05
CA MET A 417 -4.93 -9.76 6.71
C MET A 417 -4.71 -10.96 5.77
N SER A 418 -5.44 -12.05 5.98
CA SER A 418 -5.44 -13.18 5.04
C SER A 418 -5.96 -12.77 3.66
N ALA A 419 -7.08 -12.05 3.60
CA ALA A 419 -7.70 -11.63 2.34
C ALA A 419 -6.88 -10.56 1.59
N ALA A 420 -6.21 -9.67 2.33
CA ALA A 420 -5.32 -8.66 1.77
C ALA A 420 -4.15 -9.29 1.01
N GLY A 421 -3.64 -10.44 1.49
CA GLY A 421 -2.42 -11.04 0.95
C GLY A 421 -1.20 -10.11 1.10
N GLY A 422 -0.09 -10.45 0.48
CA GLY A 422 1.10 -9.61 0.53
C GLY A 422 1.87 -9.74 1.85
N THR A 423 2.43 -8.63 2.37
CA THR A 423 3.27 -8.71 3.57
C THR A 423 2.47 -9.00 4.84
N LEU A 424 3.10 -9.68 5.81
CA LEU A 424 2.53 -9.89 7.14
C LEU A 424 3.57 -9.51 8.20
N MET A 425 3.41 -8.36 8.82
CA MET A 425 4.22 -7.94 9.96
C MET A 425 3.38 -7.91 11.23
N LEU A 426 3.75 -8.71 12.23
CA LEU A 426 3.18 -8.62 13.59
C LEU A 426 3.73 -7.37 14.27
N SER A 427 2.97 -6.72 15.15
CA SER A 427 3.48 -5.54 15.85
C SER A 427 2.97 -5.38 17.28
N ASP A 428 2.85 -6.49 17.98
CA ASP A 428 2.55 -6.54 19.42
C ASP A 428 3.82 -6.79 20.24
N LYS A 429 3.80 -6.46 21.55
CA LYS A 429 4.72 -7.00 22.54
C LYS A 429 4.30 -8.44 22.81
N LEU A 430 5.03 -9.38 22.24
CA LEU A 430 4.62 -10.79 22.18
C LEU A 430 4.56 -11.46 23.55
N SER A 431 5.29 -10.95 24.56
CA SER A 431 5.25 -11.47 25.94
C SER A 431 3.90 -11.26 26.64
N LEU A 432 3.08 -10.34 26.15
CA LEU A 432 1.75 -10.06 26.70
C LEU A 432 0.62 -10.85 26.03
N LEU A 433 0.92 -11.53 24.93
CA LEU A 433 -0.08 -12.30 24.19
C LEU A 433 -0.35 -13.64 24.87
N ASP A 434 -1.61 -14.03 24.92
CA ASP A 434 -2.05 -15.33 25.39
C ASP A 434 -2.03 -16.41 24.27
N ARG A 435 -2.36 -17.64 24.61
CA ARG A 435 -2.40 -18.76 23.68
C ARG A 435 -3.38 -18.54 22.54
N LYS A 436 -4.56 -17.94 22.82
CA LYS A 436 -5.58 -17.66 21.80
C LYS A 436 -5.08 -16.69 20.74
N ALA A 437 -4.34 -15.66 21.16
CA ALA A 437 -3.73 -14.70 20.24
C ALA A 437 -2.72 -15.38 19.29
N PHE A 438 -1.85 -16.25 19.80
CA PHE A 438 -0.94 -17.02 18.95
C PHE A 438 -1.66 -17.99 18.02
N ASP A 439 -2.73 -18.62 18.46
CA ASP A 439 -3.53 -19.52 17.61
C ASP A 439 -4.21 -18.74 16.48
N LEU A 440 -4.69 -17.50 16.73
CA LEU A 440 -5.19 -16.60 15.70
C LEU A 440 -4.12 -16.18 14.69
N ILE A 441 -2.87 -15.99 15.11
CA ILE A 441 -1.76 -15.72 14.17
C ILE A 441 -1.47 -16.95 13.31
N LYS A 442 -1.49 -18.14 13.90
CA LYS A 442 -1.12 -19.40 13.23
C LYS A 442 -2.07 -19.78 12.10
N VAL A 443 -3.37 -19.39 12.16
CA VAL A 443 -4.32 -19.68 11.07
C VAL A 443 -3.99 -18.97 9.75
N LEU A 444 -3.13 -17.95 9.77
CA LEU A 444 -2.69 -17.23 8.59
C LEU A 444 -1.66 -17.99 7.74
N PHE A 445 -1.04 -19.03 8.29
CA PHE A 445 0.02 -19.78 7.60
C PHE A 445 -0.48 -21.11 7.02
N PRO A 446 -0.16 -21.41 5.75
CA PRO A 446 0.70 -20.64 4.83
C PRO A 446 0.06 -19.31 4.42
N LEU A 447 0.91 -18.30 4.17
CA LEU A 447 0.45 -16.97 3.78
C LEU A 447 -0.16 -16.96 2.37
N ASN A 448 -1.19 -16.14 2.20
CA ASN A 448 -1.72 -15.85 0.88
C ASN A 448 -0.77 -14.89 0.13
N GLU A 449 -0.20 -15.36 -0.98
CA GLU A 449 0.71 -14.54 -1.80
C GLU A 449 -0.02 -13.50 -2.66
N LYS A 450 -1.30 -13.73 -2.96
CA LYS A 450 -2.12 -12.88 -3.81
C LYS A 450 -3.35 -12.41 -3.04
N PRO A 451 -3.75 -11.15 -3.17
CA PRO A 451 -4.98 -10.67 -2.55
C PRO A 451 -6.20 -11.47 -3.05
N ALA A 452 -7.15 -11.73 -2.15
CA ALA A 452 -8.46 -12.22 -2.54
C ALA A 452 -9.19 -11.16 -3.38
N LYS A 453 -9.89 -11.59 -4.43
CA LYS A 453 -10.57 -10.69 -5.38
C LYS A 453 -11.93 -10.28 -4.89
N PRO A 454 -12.23 -8.98 -4.82
CA PRO A 454 -13.56 -8.49 -4.45
C PRO A 454 -14.61 -8.88 -5.51
N LEU A 455 -15.69 -9.52 -5.08
CA LEU A 455 -16.82 -9.87 -5.94
C LEU A 455 -17.88 -8.76 -6.00
N ASP A 456 -17.92 -7.92 -4.98
CA ASP A 456 -18.84 -6.78 -4.79
C ASP A 456 -18.13 -5.40 -4.91
N PHE A 457 -17.07 -5.35 -5.71
CA PHE A 457 -16.18 -4.18 -5.86
C PHE A 457 -16.93 -2.90 -6.29
N PHE A 458 -17.92 -3.02 -7.19
CA PHE A 458 -18.69 -1.89 -7.71
C PHE A 458 -19.98 -1.64 -6.91
N GLU A 459 -20.35 -2.54 -6.01
CA GLU A 459 -21.61 -2.51 -5.25
C GLU A 459 -21.44 -1.94 -3.83
N ARG A 460 -20.21 -1.99 -3.26
CA ARG A 460 -19.97 -1.60 -1.86
C ARG A 460 -18.77 -0.68 -1.70
N ASP A 461 -18.86 0.24 -0.75
CA ASP A 461 -17.75 1.16 -0.42
C ASP A 461 -16.55 0.41 0.16
N ILE A 462 -16.78 -0.56 1.05
CA ILE A 462 -15.77 -1.51 1.51
C ILE A 462 -16.18 -2.89 0.97
N PRO A 463 -15.37 -3.52 0.10
CA PRO A 463 -15.66 -4.87 -0.36
C PRO A 463 -15.87 -5.84 0.81
N SER A 464 -16.93 -6.62 0.73
CA SER A 464 -17.40 -7.48 1.82
C SER A 464 -17.48 -8.95 1.45
N VAL A 465 -17.43 -9.27 0.15
CA VAL A 465 -17.41 -10.64 -0.38
C VAL A 465 -16.20 -10.77 -1.28
N LEU A 466 -15.23 -11.57 -0.84
CA LEU A 466 -13.98 -11.76 -1.56
C LEU A 466 -13.75 -13.24 -1.89
N SER A 467 -13.14 -13.52 -3.03
CA SER A 467 -12.78 -14.87 -3.45
C SER A 467 -11.26 -15.05 -3.50
N TYR A 468 -10.76 -16.07 -2.84
CA TYR A 468 -9.37 -16.53 -2.99
C TYR A 468 -9.17 -17.41 -4.24
N GLY A 469 -10.27 -17.72 -4.96
CA GLY A 469 -10.27 -18.70 -6.04
C GLY A 469 -10.44 -20.11 -5.53
N GLU A 470 -10.00 -21.07 -6.37
CA GLU A 470 -10.07 -22.51 -6.08
C GLU A 470 -8.72 -23.05 -5.63
N HIS A 471 -8.71 -23.78 -4.53
CA HIS A 471 -7.55 -24.47 -3.97
C HIS A 471 -7.88 -25.95 -3.79
N LYS A 472 -7.22 -26.84 -4.54
CA LYS A 472 -7.41 -28.30 -4.47
C LYS A 472 -8.88 -28.76 -4.61
N GLY A 473 -9.64 -28.11 -5.51
CA GLY A 473 -11.05 -28.44 -5.75
C GLY A 473 -12.04 -27.74 -4.79
N VAL A 474 -11.55 -26.93 -3.86
CA VAL A 474 -12.36 -26.15 -2.91
C VAL A 474 -12.27 -24.67 -3.25
N GLU A 475 -13.41 -24.05 -3.52
CA GLU A 475 -13.52 -22.60 -3.65
C GLU A 475 -13.49 -21.96 -2.25
N VAL A 476 -12.71 -20.88 -2.08
CA VAL A 476 -12.55 -20.22 -0.78
C VAL A 476 -13.00 -18.77 -0.85
N TYR A 477 -13.83 -18.35 0.10
CA TYR A 477 -14.36 -17.01 0.20
C TYR A 477 -14.15 -16.41 1.58
N ALA A 478 -13.91 -15.09 1.64
CA ALA A 478 -13.97 -14.30 2.86
C ALA A 478 -15.22 -13.42 2.82
N LEU A 479 -16.01 -13.46 3.88
CA LEU A 479 -17.18 -12.62 4.11
C LEU A 479 -16.92 -11.67 5.26
N PHE A 480 -17.32 -10.41 5.10
CA PHE A 480 -17.14 -9.37 6.11
C PHE A 480 -18.44 -8.61 6.36
N ASN A 481 -18.70 -8.32 7.62
CA ASN A 481 -19.64 -7.28 8.02
C ASN A 481 -18.87 -6.11 8.64
N TRP A 482 -18.69 -5.04 7.87
CA TRP A 482 -18.01 -3.82 8.31
C TRP A 482 -18.91 -2.86 9.09
N GLU A 483 -20.24 -3.12 9.11
CA GLU A 483 -21.24 -2.23 9.67
C GLU A 483 -21.46 -2.45 11.16
N ASP A 484 -21.98 -1.42 11.84
CA ASP A 484 -22.29 -1.43 13.28
C ASP A 484 -23.62 -2.17 13.59
N VAL A 485 -24.24 -2.74 12.57
CA VAL A 485 -25.51 -3.51 12.64
C VAL A 485 -25.32 -4.87 12.00
N GLN A 486 -26.28 -5.77 12.29
CA GLN A 486 -26.35 -7.07 11.64
C GLN A 486 -26.66 -6.94 10.16
N GLU A 487 -25.98 -7.71 9.31
CA GLU A 487 -26.09 -7.66 7.87
C GLU A 487 -26.06 -9.08 7.27
N VAL A 488 -26.61 -9.21 6.05
CA VAL A 488 -26.54 -10.46 5.29
C VAL A 488 -25.49 -10.36 4.20
N ARG A 489 -24.67 -11.40 4.04
CA ARG A 489 -23.74 -11.56 2.92
C ARG A 489 -24.12 -12.76 2.08
N GLU A 490 -24.01 -12.64 0.76
CA GLU A 490 -24.47 -13.64 -0.18
C GLU A 490 -23.34 -14.07 -1.13
N ILE A 491 -23.29 -15.39 -1.38
CA ILE A 491 -22.45 -15.99 -2.42
C ILE A 491 -23.36 -16.75 -3.38
N ASN A 492 -23.15 -16.58 -4.68
CA ASN A 492 -23.86 -17.31 -5.71
C ASN A 492 -22.96 -18.37 -6.35
N PHE A 493 -23.48 -19.57 -6.53
CA PHE A 493 -22.81 -20.72 -7.12
C PHE A 493 -23.51 -21.17 -8.42
N LYS A 494 -22.81 -21.87 -9.29
CA LYS A 494 -23.39 -22.44 -10.52
C LYS A 494 -24.22 -23.70 -10.30
N GLY A 495 -24.41 -24.14 -9.05
CA GLY A 495 -25.17 -25.33 -8.69
C GLY A 495 -25.07 -25.61 -7.19
N PRO A 496 -25.56 -26.77 -6.73
CA PRO A 496 -25.50 -27.14 -5.33
C PRO A 496 -24.04 -27.29 -4.86
N LYS A 497 -23.76 -26.80 -3.65
CA LYS A 497 -22.47 -26.91 -2.98
C LYS A 497 -22.64 -27.34 -1.53
N TYR A 498 -21.68 -28.10 -1.02
CA TYR A 498 -21.43 -28.20 0.41
C TYR A 498 -20.55 -27.05 0.83
N LEU A 499 -20.86 -26.46 2.00
CA LEU A 499 -20.13 -25.30 2.53
C LEU A 499 -19.65 -25.63 3.93
N LYS A 500 -18.36 -25.40 4.19
CA LYS A 500 -17.79 -25.42 5.53
C LYS A 500 -17.48 -24.00 5.97
N LEU A 501 -18.05 -23.59 7.11
CA LEU A 501 -17.80 -22.31 7.75
C LEU A 501 -16.63 -22.49 8.72
N PHE A 502 -15.58 -21.71 8.55
CA PHE A 502 -14.32 -21.91 9.28
C PHE A 502 -14.47 -21.59 10.78
N TYR A 503 -14.93 -20.37 11.08
CA TYR A 503 -15.04 -19.93 12.48
C TYR A 503 -16.26 -20.57 13.18
N ALA A 504 -17.36 -20.72 12.49
CA ALA A 504 -18.53 -21.40 13.04
C ALA A 504 -18.36 -22.93 13.15
N ASN A 505 -17.34 -23.49 12.50
CA ASN A 505 -17.04 -24.94 12.45
C ASN A 505 -18.29 -25.77 12.08
N LYS A 506 -19.00 -25.36 11.05
CA LYS A 506 -20.29 -25.93 10.64
C LYS A 506 -20.29 -26.26 9.14
N ILE A 507 -20.86 -27.41 8.78
CA ILE A 507 -21.10 -27.77 7.38
C ILE A 507 -22.60 -27.59 7.07
N VAL A 508 -22.89 -26.92 5.96
CA VAL A 508 -24.24 -26.71 5.45
C VAL A 508 -24.29 -27.02 3.94
N ARG A 509 -25.48 -27.22 3.38
CA ARG A 509 -25.68 -27.36 1.93
C ARG A 509 -26.39 -26.11 1.40
N ALA A 510 -25.93 -25.61 0.26
CA ALA A 510 -26.56 -24.52 -0.47
C ALA A 510 -26.90 -24.96 -1.90
N ASP A 511 -28.02 -24.49 -2.42
CA ASP A 511 -28.45 -24.76 -3.80
C ASP A 511 -28.45 -23.44 -4.58
N GLY A 512 -27.38 -23.23 -5.35
CA GLY A 512 -27.17 -22.05 -6.20
C GLY A 512 -26.90 -20.75 -5.46
N LYS A 513 -27.30 -20.60 -4.18
CA LYS A 513 -27.11 -19.40 -3.38
C LYS A 513 -26.92 -19.74 -1.89
N PHE A 514 -26.00 -19.03 -1.26
CA PHE A 514 -25.81 -19.06 0.19
C PHE A 514 -25.91 -17.66 0.75
N ALA A 515 -26.70 -17.49 1.80
CA ALA A 515 -26.86 -16.24 2.55
C ALA A 515 -26.44 -16.47 4.00
N LEU A 516 -25.52 -15.66 4.51
CA LEU A 516 -25.06 -15.71 5.89
C LEU A 516 -25.43 -14.42 6.60
N GLU A 517 -26.18 -14.56 7.67
CA GLU A 517 -26.46 -13.47 8.60
C GLU A 517 -25.25 -13.29 9.53
N MET A 518 -24.69 -12.09 9.54
CA MET A 518 -23.45 -11.77 10.25
C MET A 518 -23.70 -10.64 11.26
N SER A 519 -23.25 -10.84 12.49
CA SER A 519 -23.27 -9.78 13.51
C SER A 519 -22.42 -8.59 13.08
N ALA A 520 -22.60 -7.44 13.74
CA ALA A 520 -21.73 -6.27 13.57
C ALA A 520 -20.24 -6.63 13.74
N HIS A 521 -19.38 -6.08 12.90
CA HIS A 521 -17.91 -6.24 12.93
C HIS A 521 -17.41 -7.68 12.78
N ASP A 522 -18.17 -8.54 12.09
CA ASP A 522 -17.87 -9.97 11.99
C ASP A 522 -17.27 -10.37 10.64
N SER A 523 -16.63 -11.52 10.62
CA SER A 523 -16.11 -12.16 9.43
C SER A 523 -16.25 -13.67 9.47
N GLU A 524 -16.32 -14.29 8.28
CA GLU A 524 -16.34 -15.74 8.13
C GLU A 524 -15.52 -16.14 6.89
N ILE A 525 -14.85 -17.29 6.96
CA ILE A 525 -14.26 -17.95 5.80
C ILE A 525 -15.18 -19.10 5.39
N VAL A 526 -15.58 -19.11 4.13
CA VAL A 526 -16.47 -20.12 3.56
C VAL A 526 -15.71 -20.93 2.54
N TYR A 527 -15.61 -22.23 2.79
CA TYR A 527 -15.13 -23.22 1.83
C TYR A 527 -16.33 -23.82 1.11
N ALA A 528 -16.27 -23.90 -0.21
CA ALA A 528 -17.34 -24.45 -1.03
C ALA A 528 -16.81 -25.57 -1.93
N ALA A 529 -17.40 -26.75 -1.85
CA ALA A 529 -17.03 -27.94 -2.60
C ALA A 529 -18.25 -28.67 -3.19
N ASN A 530 -18.04 -29.55 -4.16
CA ASN A 530 -19.11 -30.36 -4.74
C ASN A 530 -19.54 -31.51 -3.82
N ASP A 531 -18.66 -31.96 -2.93
CA ASP A 531 -18.88 -33.00 -1.93
C ASP A 531 -18.28 -32.60 -0.57
N ALA A 532 -18.72 -33.24 0.50
CA ALA A 532 -18.25 -32.91 1.86
C ALA A 532 -16.88 -33.52 2.18
N GLU A 533 -16.50 -34.59 1.50
CA GLU A 533 -15.23 -35.30 1.66
C GLU A 533 -14.05 -34.40 1.25
N SER A 534 -14.25 -33.48 0.32
CA SER A 534 -13.27 -32.47 -0.08
C SER A 534 -12.78 -31.61 1.08
N PHE A 535 -13.52 -31.54 2.19
CA PHE A 535 -13.09 -30.80 3.38
C PHE A 535 -12.11 -31.54 4.29
N GLU A 536 -11.86 -32.81 4.08
CA GLU A 536 -10.88 -33.61 4.85
C GLU A 536 -9.44 -33.12 4.61
N VAL A 537 -9.19 -32.47 3.46
CA VAL A 537 -7.88 -31.91 3.14
C VAL A 537 -7.64 -30.52 3.79
N LEU A 538 -8.66 -29.93 4.41
CA LEU A 538 -8.55 -28.63 5.05
C LEU A 538 -7.80 -28.77 6.38
N THR A 539 -6.82 -27.91 6.54
CA THR A 539 -6.04 -27.77 7.78
C THR A 539 -6.71 -26.79 8.76
N THR A 540 -6.01 -26.46 9.83
CA THR A 540 -6.41 -25.37 10.76
C THR A 540 -6.11 -23.98 10.20
N SER A 541 -5.51 -23.89 9.02
CA SER A 541 -5.18 -22.63 8.33
C SER A 541 -6.37 -22.12 7.50
N ILE A 542 -6.43 -20.81 7.26
CA ILE A 542 -7.46 -20.22 6.40
C ILE A 542 -7.34 -20.73 4.96
N LEU A 543 -6.11 -20.86 4.43
CA LEU A 543 -5.89 -21.47 3.12
C LEU A 543 -5.53 -22.96 3.28
N PRO A 544 -6.10 -23.83 2.42
CA PRO A 544 -5.84 -25.27 2.46
C PRO A 544 -4.41 -25.66 2.13
#